data_c9e88972c1a7b39a7137a703ca7f0bd0
#
_entry.id   c9e88972c1a7b39a7137a703ca7f0bd0
#
_cell.length_a   1.000
_cell.length_b   1.000
_cell.length_c   1.000
_cell.angle_alpha   90.00
_cell.angle_beta   90.00
_cell.angle_gamma   90.00
#
_symmetry.space_group_name_H-M   'P 1'
#
loop_
_entity.id
_entity.type
_entity.pdbx_description
1 polymer ?
#
loop_
_entity_poly.entity_id
_entity_poly.type
_entity_poly.pdbx_seq_one_letter_code
_entity_poly.pdbx_strand_id
1 'polypeptide(L)'
;QFDISKGNIKITKNNDNNDMVTVTVGTTSYDIPKNMEIYIVQSTSQTSNVIEVVQGANPTIVLDNINILSRSSINNALTIGDDVELTLRLKGTNKIESQSVNLAAVRGITATSKLIVEDSGDNDGVITFKSANGAGIGDMKQFTVNSGTVYAYGGNGGAGIGGGKDGSGINVLINGGNVYAYADDDSESNAAGIGGGTGSASGTSGRGGNVIVNGGYVKAVGNGSGYGIGNGGNKTPYGTITINGGSVDATLGTTPNNDPSFDAFNNSGTIPATKYNQYLVETTVDGITDEQDVEYSLVSDNDTGAEKKIKTRTDKNGKLYLYANAGNQWIRVYKNGTTYYRYSKVDSMSKNTFNCTNNTEISVSSFKIPGQIGDTVIDNENRVISVKVPYNIILKNITPNIEFIGAFTQKDAMKFNNTTSATYKITGNDKSEVTYTVNLTLDSEHTEKQADVYDVSNGSVYVTDLYVTYGGVQYKTNDLGYVIMGTSTENIVNLDSATKLPPVTLKNLDIKMSNSATPINIMGNVDITIDGN
;
A
#
# COMPACT_ATOMS: atom_id res chain seq x y z
N GLN A 1 14.76 19.94 35.67
CA GLN A 1 14.81 20.66 34.41
C GLN A 1 16.19 21.25 34.18
N PHE A 2 16.79 21.04 33.01
CA PHE A 2 18.15 21.43 32.69
C PHE A 2 18.14 22.23 31.37
N ASP A 3 18.83 23.38 31.37
CA ASP A 3 18.92 24.27 30.21
C ASP A 3 20.23 24.01 29.46
N ILE A 4 20.10 23.39 28.24
CA ILE A 4 21.25 23.06 27.41
C ILE A 4 21.98 24.30 26.87
N SER A 5 21.38 25.48 26.93
CA SER A 5 22.08 26.73 26.52
C SER A 5 23.24 27.04 27.47
N LYS A 6 23.24 26.53 28.71
CA LYS A 6 24.25 26.78 29.73
C LYS A 6 25.49 25.90 29.65
N GLY A 7 25.49 24.89 28.80
CA GLY A 7 26.62 23.99 28.59
C GLY A 7 26.22 22.63 28.05
N ASN A 8 27.21 21.83 27.67
CA ASN A 8 26.97 20.45 27.29
C ASN A 8 26.26 19.70 28.42
N ILE A 9 25.36 18.80 28.07
CA ILE A 9 24.69 17.93 29.05
C ILE A 9 25.31 16.53 28.94
N LYS A 10 25.86 16.06 30.06
CA LYS A 10 26.39 14.71 30.20
C LYS A 10 25.62 13.95 31.25
N ILE A 11 25.12 12.76 30.92
CA ILE A 11 24.35 11.89 31.79
C ILE A 11 25.16 10.61 32.02
N THR A 12 25.51 10.34 33.27
CA THR A 12 26.30 9.18 33.64
C THR A 12 25.60 8.35 34.73
N LYS A 13 25.95 7.08 34.80
CA LYS A 13 25.61 6.27 35.98
C LYS A 13 26.22 6.93 37.23
N ASN A 14 25.47 7.03 38.31
CA ASN A 14 26.03 7.40 39.60
C ASN A 14 26.76 6.18 40.19
N ASN A 15 28.05 6.33 40.51
CA ASN A 15 28.89 5.23 40.99
C ASN A 15 28.66 4.93 42.47
N ASP A 16 28.19 5.93 43.21
CA ASP A 16 27.97 5.81 44.67
C ASP A 16 26.57 5.28 44.99
N ASN A 17 25.62 5.48 44.08
CA ASN A 17 24.23 5.03 44.26
C ASN A 17 23.64 4.51 42.93
N ASN A 18 23.39 3.20 42.87
CA ASN A 18 22.86 2.54 41.66
C ASN A 18 21.44 2.96 41.28
N ASP A 19 20.68 3.60 42.18
CA ASP A 19 19.32 4.09 41.93
C ASP A 19 19.29 5.53 41.41
N MET A 20 20.47 6.13 41.20
CA MET A 20 20.65 7.49 40.73
C MET A 20 21.41 7.53 39.41
N VAL A 21 21.21 8.59 38.67
CA VAL A 21 22.06 9.04 37.55
C VAL A 21 22.57 10.44 37.84
N THR A 22 23.76 10.76 37.38
CA THR A 22 24.33 12.10 37.52
C THR A 22 24.18 12.85 36.22
N VAL A 23 23.51 14.00 36.26
CA VAL A 23 23.34 14.93 35.13
C VAL A 23 24.29 16.11 35.32
N THR A 24 25.24 16.29 34.43
CA THR A 24 26.18 17.41 34.43
C THR A 24 25.83 18.40 33.35
N VAL A 25 25.64 19.68 33.68
CA VAL A 25 25.43 20.78 32.75
C VAL A 25 26.63 21.72 32.82
N GLY A 26 27.42 21.76 31.75
CA GLY A 26 28.71 22.45 31.77
C GLY A 26 29.65 21.86 32.84
N THR A 27 29.81 22.53 33.98
CA THR A 27 30.66 22.09 35.09
C THR A 27 29.87 21.71 36.35
N THR A 28 28.53 21.84 36.35
CA THR A 28 27.69 21.61 37.51
C THR A 28 26.96 20.26 37.38
N SER A 29 27.06 19.43 38.45
CA SER A 29 26.47 18.09 38.47
C SER A 29 25.29 18.01 39.45
N TYR A 30 24.32 17.17 39.10
CA TYR A 30 23.11 16.93 39.88
C TYR A 30 22.79 15.42 39.88
N ASP A 31 22.46 14.87 41.00
CA ASP A 31 22.05 13.48 41.12
C ASP A 31 20.53 13.37 41.05
N ILE A 32 20.05 12.54 40.17
CA ILE A 32 18.63 12.37 39.82
C ILE A 32 18.26 10.89 39.99
N PRO A 33 17.14 10.55 40.65
CA PRO A 33 16.63 9.17 40.68
C PRO A 33 16.43 8.60 39.27
N LYS A 34 16.87 7.37 39.03
CA LYS A 34 16.79 6.70 37.71
C LYS A 34 15.38 6.63 37.10
N ASN A 35 14.37 6.58 37.96
CA ASN A 35 12.96 6.50 37.54
C ASN A 35 12.34 7.88 37.27
N MET A 36 13.08 8.96 37.41
CA MET A 36 12.64 10.31 37.10
C MET A 36 13.01 10.70 35.66
N GLU A 37 12.11 11.41 35.02
CA GLU A 37 12.36 12.00 33.71
C GLU A 37 13.30 13.20 33.81
N ILE A 38 14.25 13.29 32.89
CA ILE A 38 15.21 14.38 32.79
C ILE A 38 14.69 15.39 31.78
N TYR A 39 14.16 16.51 32.22
CA TYR A 39 13.64 17.57 31.35
C TYR A 39 14.79 18.43 30.84
N ILE A 40 14.99 18.47 29.49
CA ILE A 40 15.96 19.35 28.84
C ILE A 40 15.19 20.42 28.07
N VAL A 41 15.51 21.69 28.38
CA VAL A 41 14.97 22.90 27.77
C VAL A 41 16.09 23.75 27.17
N GLN A 42 15.71 24.77 26.47
CA GLN A 42 16.66 25.72 25.87
C GLN A 42 16.16 27.16 26.00
N SER A 43 17.00 28.03 26.57
CA SER A 43 16.69 29.46 26.75
C SER A 43 17.16 30.33 25.59
N THR A 44 18.00 29.82 24.70
CA THR A 44 18.48 30.51 23.48
C THR A 44 17.78 29.95 22.24
N SER A 45 17.80 30.67 21.13
CA SER A 45 17.18 30.21 19.87
C SER A 45 17.92 29.02 19.25
N GLN A 46 19.21 28.87 19.49
CA GLN A 46 20.06 27.76 19.02
C GLN A 46 21.28 27.63 19.93
N THR A 47 21.77 26.40 20.11
CA THR A 47 23.02 26.13 20.83
C THR A 47 23.92 25.17 20.05
N SER A 48 25.24 25.23 20.29
CA SER A 48 26.22 24.25 19.83
C SER A 48 26.56 23.21 20.92
N ASN A 49 25.99 23.33 22.11
CA ASN A 49 26.15 22.35 23.16
C ASN A 49 25.51 21.01 22.78
N VAL A 50 26.06 19.93 23.28
CA VAL A 50 25.69 18.56 22.89
C VAL A 50 25.17 17.78 24.10
N ILE A 51 24.47 16.70 23.80
CA ILE A 51 23.99 15.75 24.82
C ILE A 51 24.80 14.45 24.68
N GLU A 52 25.38 13.99 25.79
CA GLU A 52 26.08 12.71 25.90
C GLU A 52 25.44 11.86 27.01
N VAL A 53 25.00 10.64 26.66
CA VAL A 53 24.52 9.64 27.60
C VAL A 53 25.57 8.53 27.65
N VAL A 54 26.17 8.34 28.84
CA VAL A 54 27.30 7.44 29.02
C VAL A 54 26.80 6.04 29.44
N GLN A 55 27.60 5.03 29.19
CA GLN A 55 27.35 3.64 29.52
C GLN A 55 26.80 3.47 30.96
N GLY A 56 25.79 2.64 31.11
CA GLY A 56 25.14 2.32 32.39
C GLY A 56 24.08 3.32 32.85
N ALA A 57 23.92 4.47 32.18
CA ALA A 57 22.80 5.36 32.35
C ALA A 57 21.71 5.04 31.33
N ASN A 58 20.55 4.61 31.74
CA ASN A 58 19.40 4.35 30.86
C ASN A 58 18.27 5.35 31.15
N PRO A 59 18.43 6.63 30.79
CA PRO A 59 17.50 7.67 31.19
C PRO A 59 16.29 7.74 30.26
N THR A 60 15.19 8.29 30.78
CA THR A 60 14.14 8.92 30.00
C THR A 60 14.36 10.42 29.98
N ILE A 61 14.52 11.00 28.80
CA ILE A 61 14.75 12.43 28.60
C ILE A 61 13.54 13.03 27.91
N VAL A 62 12.95 14.07 28.50
CA VAL A 62 11.95 14.91 27.85
C VAL A 62 12.67 16.07 27.15
N LEU A 63 12.55 16.17 25.84
CA LEU A 63 13.05 17.31 25.06
C LEU A 63 11.91 18.29 24.84
N ASP A 64 12.08 19.53 25.31
CA ASP A 64 11.05 20.58 25.22
C ASP A 64 11.57 21.76 24.40
N ASN A 65 11.19 21.79 23.13
CA ASN A 65 11.52 22.88 22.19
C ASN A 65 13.03 23.18 22.09
N ILE A 66 13.88 22.15 21.96
CA ILE A 66 15.33 22.34 21.82
C ILE A 66 15.75 22.48 20.36
N ASN A 67 16.85 23.22 20.14
CA ASN A 67 17.47 23.42 18.83
C ASN A 67 19.00 23.38 18.96
N ILE A 68 19.57 22.20 18.71
CA ILE A 68 21.00 21.93 18.78
C ILE A 68 21.59 21.90 17.38
N LEU A 69 22.64 22.67 17.14
CA LEU A 69 23.49 22.58 15.96
C LEU A 69 24.94 22.36 16.37
N SER A 70 25.37 21.09 16.45
CA SER A 70 26.77 20.75 16.71
C SER A 70 27.64 21.11 15.51
N ARG A 71 28.67 21.93 15.76
CA ARG A 71 29.71 22.28 14.80
C ARG A 71 31.06 21.65 15.11
N SER A 72 31.07 20.75 16.08
CA SER A 72 32.27 20.02 16.49
C SER A 72 32.69 19.05 15.37
N SER A 73 33.98 18.98 15.11
CA SER A 73 34.56 18.01 14.17
C SER A 73 34.67 16.59 14.77
N ILE A 74 34.43 16.44 16.06
CA ILE A 74 34.65 15.18 16.82
C ILE A 74 33.43 14.72 17.62
N ASN A 75 32.43 15.58 17.84
CA ASN A 75 31.27 15.26 18.67
C ASN A 75 29.97 15.31 17.84
N ASN A 76 29.15 14.29 17.98
CA ASN A 76 27.77 14.31 17.49
C ASN A 76 26.92 15.26 18.34
N ALA A 77 25.77 15.67 17.82
CA ALA A 77 24.84 16.50 18.59
C ALA A 77 24.20 15.72 19.75
N LEU A 78 23.94 14.43 19.55
CA LEU A 78 23.53 13.47 20.59
C LEU A 78 24.36 12.20 20.46
N THR A 79 25.04 11.82 21.55
CA THR A 79 25.83 10.58 21.65
C THR A 79 25.21 9.64 22.67
N ILE A 80 25.06 8.36 22.29
CA ILE A 80 24.50 7.29 23.12
C ILE A 80 25.61 6.27 23.36
N GLY A 81 26.00 6.09 24.63
CA GLY A 81 27.07 5.18 25.03
C GLY A 81 26.72 3.70 24.83
N ASP A 82 27.72 2.86 25.10
CA ASP A 82 27.58 1.41 24.99
C ASP A 82 26.54 0.87 25.96
N ASP A 83 25.73 -0.11 25.50
CA ASP A 83 24.68 -0.77 26.26
C ASP A 83 23.62 0.18 26.87
N VAL A 84 23.52 1.42 26.35
CA VAL A 84 22.51 2.39 26.78
C VAL A 84 21.23 2.19 26.00
N GLU A 85 20.11 2.16 26.72
CA GLU A 85 18.76 2.32 26.16
C GLU A 85 18.25 3.71 26.55
N LEU A 86 18.25 4.65 25.59
CA LEU A 86 17.78 6.01 25.77
C LEU A 86 16.35 6.13 25.28
N THR A 87 15.44 6.62 26.13
CA THR A 87 14.10 7.04 25.73
C THR A 87 14.04 8.57 25.63
N LEU A 88 13.69 9.08 24.45
CA LEU A 88 13.36 10.49 24.20
C LEU A 88 11.85 10.65 24.16
N ARG A 89 11.31 11.46 25.08
CA ARG A 89 9.94 11.96 25.04
C ARG A 89 9.92 13.35 24.45
N LEU A 90 9.10 13.54 23.43
CA LEU A 90 9.06 14.78 22.66
C LEU A 90 7.93 15.67 23.16
N LYS A 91 8.25 16.94 23.41
CA LYS A 91 7.29 17.99 23.66
C LYS A 91 7.61 19.18 22.74
N GLY A 92 6.61 19.65 21.99
CA GLY A 92 6.78 20.68 20.98
C GLY A 92 7.78 20.30 19.88
N THR A 93 8.46 21.28 19.31
CA THR A 93 9.34 21.08 18.15
C THR A 93 10.81 21.06 18.53
N ASN A 94 11.48 19.94 18.28
CA ASN A 94 12.86 19.69 18.64
C ASN A 94 13.74 19.52 17.40
N LYS A 95 15.00 19.96 17.47
CA LYS A 95 15.94 19.88 16.37
C LYS A 95 17.33 19.51 16.88
N ILE A 96 17.91 18.46 16.34
CA ILE A 96 19.25 17.96 16.63
C ILE A 96 19.99 17.80 15.32
N GLU A 97 20.94 18.70 15.06
CA GLU A 97 21.72 18.74 13.83
C GLU A 97 23.21 18.64 14.09
N SER A 98 23.93 17.97 13.17
CA SER A 98 25.38 17.83 13.17
C SER A 98 25.98 18.29 11.86
N GLN A 99 27.00 19.14 11.94
CA GLN A 99 27.88 19.51 10.81
C GLN A 99 29.22 18.76 10.85
N SER A 100 29.35 17.78 11.75
CA SER A 100 30.57 16.96 11.88
C SER A 100 30.88 16.15 10.62
N VAL A 101 32.15 15.94 10.35
CA VAL A 101 32.60 15.12 9.23
C VAL A 101 32.37 13.63 9.55
N ASN A 102 31.65 12.93 8.66
CA ASN A 102 31.37 11.49 8.75
C ASN A 102 30.64 11.01 10.03
N LEU A 103 29.90 11.90 10.69
CA LEU A 103 29.17 11.56 11.91
C LEU A 103 27.67 11.78 11.75
N ALA A 104 26.86 10.84 12.30
CA ALA A 104 25.42 11.01 12.40
C ALA A 104 25.02 12.17 13.34
N ALA A 105 23.83 12.74 13.17
CA ALA A 105 23.32 13.72 14.13
C ALA A 105 23.08 13.05 15.51
N VAL A 106 22.52 11.84 15.48
CA VAL A 106 22.42 10.96 16.66
C VAL A 106 23.21 9.70 16.37
N ARG A 107 24.11 9.36 17.28
CA ARG A 107 25.02 8.23 17.12
C ARG A 107 25.09 7.36 18.37
N GLY A 108 24.98 6.04 18.17
CA GLY A 108 25.46 5.08 19.13
C GLY A 108 26.98 4.92 19.05
N ILE A 109 27.68 4.84 20.17
CA ILE A 109 29.14 4.63 20.16
C ILE A 109 29.45 3.25 19.60
N THR A 110 28.60 2.26 19.93
CA THR A 110 28.72 0.89 19.42
C THR A 110 27.35 0.34 18.98
N ALA A 111 27.39 -0.83 18.33
CA ALA A 111 26.20 -1.56 17.91
C ALA A 111 25.42 -2.20 19.07
N THR A 112 25.54 -1.71 20.31
CA THR A 112 24.79 -2.19 21.49
C THR A 112 23.77 -1.20 21.98
N SER A 113 23.95 0.11 21.71
CA SER A 113 23.05 1.19 22.12
C SER A 113 21.70 1.17 21.41
N LYS A 114 20.67 1.65 22.06
CA LYS A 114 19.30 1.76 21.56
C LYS A 114 18.74 3.15 21.80
N LEU A 115 17.92 3.61 20.85
CA LEU A 115 17.15 4.85 20.94
C LEU A 115 15.65 4.55 20.78
N ILE A 116 14.85 5.04 21.71
CA ILE A 116 13.39 4.99 21.65
C ILE A 116 12.88 6.43 21.59
N VAL A 117 11.94 6.70 20.68
CA VAL A 117 11.27 8.00 20.56
C VAL A 117 9.78 7.83 20.83
N GLU A 118 9.27 8.70 21.70
CA GLU A 118 7.86 8.75 22.08
C GLU A 118 7.39 10.21 22.16
N ASP A 119 6.10 10.42 21.97
CA ASP A 119 5.44 11.68 22.31
C ASP A 119 5.28 11.82 23.82
N SER A 120 5.35 13.03 24.36
CA SER A 120 5.20 13.28 25.82
C SER A 120 3.75 13.18 26.33
N GLY A 121 2.78 13.00 25.42
CA GLY A 121 1.36 12.83 25.72
C GLY A 121 0.46 13.94 25.16
N ASP A 122 1.05 15.03 24.67
CA ASP A 122 0.31 16.18 24.12
C ASP A 122 0.01 16.03 22.61
N ASN A 123 0.54 14.98 21.96
CA ASN A 123 0.48 14.67 20.51
C ASN A 123 1.08 15.77 19.60
N ASP A 124 1.94 16.63 20.14
CA ASP A 124 2.62 17.71 19.41
C ASP A 124 4.12 17.49 19.25
N GLY A 125 4.64 16.37 19.76
CA GLY A 125 6.05 16.05 19.81
C GLY A 125 6.65 15.82 18.42
N VAL A 126 7.51 16.73 17.99
CA VAL A 126 8.25 16.66 16.72
C VAL A 126 9.75 16.71 16.98
N ILE A 127 10.51 15.87 16.28
CA ILE A 127 11.96 15.94 16.29
C ILE A 127 12.54 15.81 14.88
N THR A 128 13.53 16.68 14.60
CA THR A 128 14.34 16.61 13.38
C THR A 128 15.76 16.22 13.72
N PHE A 129 16.25 15.14 13.14
CA PHE A 129 17.64 14.72 13.15
C PHE A 129 18.25 14.97 11.77
N LYS A 130 19.28 15.82 11.68
CA LYS A 130 19.92 16.11 10.41
C LYS A 130 21.43 16.07 10.52
N SER A 131 22.06 15.28 9.67
CA SER A 131 23.51 15.28 9.51
C SER A 131 23.91 15.95 8.20
N ALA A 132 25.01 16.70 8.22
CA ALA A 132 25.62 17.22 6.98
C ALA A 132 26.52 16.18 6.30
N ASN A 133 27.06 15.19 7.02
CA ASN A 133 28.09 14.29 6.51
C ASN A 133 27.94 12.83 6.97
N GLY A 134 26.74 12.38 7.29
CA GLY A 134 26.51 11.01 7.73
C GLY A 134 25.03 10.71 7.80
N ALA A 135 24.63 9.66 8.49
CA ALA A 135 23.22 9.36 8.72
C ALA A 135 22.54 10.42 9.61
N GLY A 136 21.26 10.65 9.43
CA GLY A 136 20.49 11.42 10.39
C GLY A 136 20.49 10.73 11.76
N ILE A 137 20.20 9.43 11.79
CA ILE A 137 20.27 8.54 12.94
C ILE A 137 21.10 7.32 12.56
N GLY A 138 22.17 7.00 13.29
CA GLY A 138 23.03 5.88 12.89
C GLY A 138 23.88 5.24 13.97
N ASP A 139 24.65 4.24 13.57
CA ASP A 139 25.67 3.54 14.36
C ASP A 139 25.17 2.98 15.71
N MET A 140 23.94 2.43 15.75
CA MET A 140 23.36 1.83 16.94
C MET A 140 22.75 0.46 16.67
N LYS A 141 22.43 -0.28 17.73
CA LYS A 141 21.77 -1.59 17.62
C LYS A 141 20.35 -1.47 17.09
N GLN A 142 19.58 -0.51 17.64
CA GLN A 142 18.16 -0.37 17.33
C GLN A 142 17.68 1.06 17.52
N PHE A 143 16.88 1.50 16.59
CA PHE A 143 16.06 2.70 16.69
C PHE A 143 14.58 2.30 16.72
N THR A 144 13.83 2.82 17.69
CA THR A 144 12.41 2.53 17.87
C THR A 144 11.60 3.81 17.91
N VAL A 145 10.47 3.85 17.21
CA VAL A 145 9.46 4.92 17.29
C VAL A 145 8.15 4.30 17.79
N ASN A 146 7.69 4.76 18.95
CA ASN A 146 6.40 4.36 19.51
C ASN A 146 5.30 5.39 19.20
N SER A 147 5.65 6.69 19.19
CA SER A 147 4.75 7.81 18.89
C SER A 147 5.53 9.09 18.57
N GLY A 148 4.84 10.19 18.25
CA GLY A 148 5.43 11.47 17.84
C GLY A 148 5.82 11.50 16.37
N THR A 149 6.42 12.61 15.94
CA THR A 149 6.87 12.82 14.56
C THR A 149 8.38 12.94 14.47
N VAL A 150 9.00 12.10 13.65
CA VAL A 150 10.45 12.04 13.44
C VAL A 150 10.78 12.38 12.00
N TYR A 151 11.60 13.41 11.80
CA TYR A 151 12.25 13.71 10.54
C TYR A 151 13.73 13.33 10.65
N ALA A 152 14.23 12.53 9.72
CA ALA A 152 15.63 12.12 9.68
C ALA A 152 16.23 12.39 8.28
N TYR A 153 17.26 13.20 8.24
CA TYR A 153 17.95 13.60 7.01
C TYR A 153 19.41 13.15 7.07
N GLY A 154 19.81 12.33 6.11
CA GLY A 154 21.21 12.01 5.86
C GLY A 154 21.92 13.15 5.13
N GLY A 155 23.25 13.12 5.10
CA GLY A 155 24.11 13.99 4.32
C GLY A 155 25.36 13.26 3.84
N ASN A 156 25.95 13.67 2.73
CA ASN A 156 27.18 13.16 2.11
C ASN A 156 27.21 11.62 2.03
N GLY A 157 26.22 11.05 1.37
CA GLY A 157 26.09 9.61 1.19
C GLY A 157 25.50 8.85 2.38
N GLY A 158 24.96 9.55 3.38
CA GLY A 158 24.30 8.95 4.54
C GLY A 158 22.82 8.67 4.29
N ALA A 159 22.32 7.61 4.90
CA ALA A 159 20.90 7.31 5.00
C ALA A 159 20.18 8.30 5.94
N GLY A 160 18.87 8.49 5.74
CA GLY A 160 18.08 9.22 6.75
C GLY A 160 18.16 8.52 8.10
N ILE A 161 17.89 7.21 8.13
CA ILE A 161 18.02 6.35 9.30
C ILE A 161 18.85 5.12 8.91
N GLY A 162 20.02 4.92 9.53
CA GLY A 162 20.86 3.76 9.29
C GLY A 162 22.32 4.05 9.10
N GLY A 163 22.90 3.70 7.94
CA GLY A 163 24.32 3.84 7.66
C GLY A 163 24.71 5.25 7.21
N GLY A 164 25.83 5.77 7.71
CA GLY A 164 26.57 6.83 7.02
C GLY A 164 27.21 6.30 5.75
N LYS A 165 28.01 7.12 5.04
CA LYS A 165 28.77 6.67 3.88
C LYS A 165 29.58 5.42 4.24
N ASP A 166 29.48 4.36 3.39
CA ASP A 166 30.03 3.01 3.61
C ASP A 166 29.47 2.26 4.84
N GLY A 167 28.49 2.86 5.54
CA GLY A 167 27.82 2.25 6.70
C GLY A 167 26.63 1.39 6.31
N SER A 168 26.43 0.31 7.09
CA SER A 168 25.24 -0.54 6.97
C SER A 168 24.07 0.00 7.77
N GLY A 169 22.84 -0.41 7.40
CA GLY A 169 21.62 -0.09 8.13
C GLY A 169 21.60 -0.72 9.54
N ILE A 170 20.80 -0.12 10.39
CA ILE A 170 20.54 -0.57 11.77
C ILE A 170 19.20 -1.29 11.87
N ASN A 171 18.89 -1.88 13.02
CA ASN A 171 17.54 -2.38 13.27
C ASN A 171 16.59 -1.19 13.54
N VAL A 172 15.46 -1.17 12.85
CA VAL A 172 14.44 -0.12 12.99
C VAL A 172 13.11 -0.76 13.32
N LEU A 173 12.47 -0.30 14.40
CA LEU A 173 11.17 -0.75 14.85
C LEU A 173 10.21 0.44 14.93
N ILE A 174 9.16 0.44 14.14
CA ILE A 174 8.15 1.51 14.12
C ILE A 174 6.83 0.90 14.58
N ASN A 175 6.44 1.24 15.82
CA ASN A 175 5.19 0.78 16.43
C ASN A 175 4.05 1.77 16.21
N GLY A 176 4.38 3.04 15.95
CA GLY A 176 3.43 4.13 15.76
C GLY A 176 4.13 5.43 15.41
N GLY A 177 3.39 6.54 15.42
CA GLY A 177 3.91 7.87 15.08
C GLY A 177 4.14 8.06 13.57
N ASN A 178 4.83 9.15 13.22
CA ASN A 178 5.12 9.51 11.85
C ASN A 178 6.63 9.58 11.64
N VAL A 179 7.16 8.84 10.67
CA VAL A 179 8.60 8.80 10.37
C VAL A 179 8.83 9.24 8.93
N TYR A 180 9.63 10.28 8.78
CA TYR A 180 10.05 10.83 7.49
C TYR A 180 11.56 10.69 7.39
N ALA A 181 12.03 9.76 6.58
CA ALA A 181 13.45 9.46 6.43
C ALA A 181 13.91 9.74 4.99
N TYR A 182 14.83 10.67 4.86
CA TYR A 182 15.37 11.11 3.59
C TYR A 182 16.87 10.83 3.53
N ALA A 183 17.30 10.13 2.48
CA ALA A 183 18.70 10.05 2.15
C ALA A 183 19.24 11.43 1.80
N ASP A 184 20.56 11.53 1.75
CA ASP A 184 21.26 12.69 1.19
C ASP A 184 20.73 13.05 -0.22
N ASP A 185 20.64 14.34 -0.52
CA ASP A 185 20.19 14.89 -1.80
C ASP A 185 21.32 15.13 -2.83
N ASP A 186 22.56 14.75 -2.50
CA ASP A 186 23.70 14.84 -3.42
C ASP A 186 23.50 13.89 -4.62
N SER A 187 23.65 14.42 -5.84
CA SER A 187 23.44 13.72 -7.10
C SER A 187 24.34 12.48 -7.30
N GLU A 188 25.46 12.39 -6.59
CA GLU A 188 26.39 11.26 -6.64
C GLU A 188 26.12 10.21 -5.53
N SER A 189 25.18 10.48 -4.65
CA SER A 189 24.81 9.60 -3.54
C SER A 189 23.85 8.50 -3.98
N ASN A 190 23.97 7.33 -3.36
CA ASN A 190 23.07 6.19 -3.56
C ASN A 190 22.59 5.65 -2.19
N ALA A 191 22.32 6.52 -1.24
CA ALA A 191 21.90 6.14 0.10
C ALA A 191 20.43 5.78 0.18
N ALA A 192 20.07 4.92 1.12
CA ALA A 192 18.69 4.57 1.42
C ALA A 192 18.01 5.65 2.29
N GLY A 193 16.69 5.78 2.18
CA GLY A 193 15.91 6.55 3.14
C GLY A 193 16.03 5.93 4.55
N ILE A 194 15.71 4.64 4.67
CA ILE A 194 15.95 3.81 5.85
C ILE A 194 16.79 2.61 5.45
N GLY A 195 18.02 2.52 5.94
CA GLY A 195 18.89 1.39 5.63
C GLY A 195 20.35 1.74 5.45
N GLY A 196 20.96 1.29 4.35
CA GLY A 196 22.38 1.51 4.08
C GLY A 196 22.70 2.89 3.55
N GLY A 197 23.85 3.43 3.89
CA GLY A 197 24.43 4.60 3.22
C GLY A 197 25.01 4.24 1.85
N THR A 198 25.49 5.23 1.11
CA THR A 198 26.22 5.04 -0.15
C THR A 198 27.43 4.16 0.09
N GLY A 199 27.48 3.01 -0.57
CA GLY A 199 28.61 2.10 -0.45
C GLY A 199 29.63 2.28 -1.54
N SER A 200 30.93 2.08 -1.23
CA SER A 200 31.98 1.99 -2.23
C SER A 200 31.79 0.80 -3.16
N ALA A 201 32.38 0.82 -4.35
CA ALA A 201 32.17 -0.19 -5.42
C ALA A 201 32.55 -1.62 -5.01
N SER A 202 33.40 -1.79 -4.01
CA SER A 202 33.87 -3.09 -3.53
C SER A 202 33.52 -3.30 -2.05
N GLY A 203 32.71 -4.29 -1.75
CA GLY A 203 32.57 -4.76 -0.36
C GLY A 203 31.15 -4.83 0.20
N THR A 204 31.10 -4.97 1.50
CA THR A 204 29.91 -5.23 2.31
C THR A 204 29.20 -3.97 2.82
N SER A 205 29.67 -2.80 2.41
CA SER A 205 29.18 -1.49 2.82
C SER A 205 27.85 -1.12 2.15
N GLY A 206 27.02 -0.34 2.81
CA GLY A 206 25.75 0.12 2.28
C GLY A 206 24.60 -0.90 2.34
N ARG A 207 24.71 -1.94 3.16
CA ARG A 207 23.65 -2.95 3.35
C ARG A 207 22.48 -2.40 4.14
N GLY A 208 21.29 -2.85 3.82
CA GLY A 208 20.09 -2.57 4.62
C GLY A 208 20.17 -3.20 6.01
N GLY A 209 19.41 -2.65 6.95
CA GLY A 209 19.15 -3.22 8.27
C GLY A 209 17.86 -4.03 8.31
N ASN A 210 17.45 -4.44 9.53
CA ASN A 210 16.15 -5.05 9.73
C ASN A 210 15.13 -3.95 10.07
N VAL A 211 14.09 -3.83 9.28
CA VAL A 211 13.03 -2.83 9.46
C VAL A 211 11.72 -3.55 9.74
N ILE A 212 11.08 -3.21 10.86
CA ILE A 212 9.76 -3.74 11.24
C ILE A 212 8.81 -2.56 11.44
N VAL A 213 7.71 -2.54 10.71
CA VAL A 213 6.64 -1.55 10.83
C VAL A 213 5.38 -2.24 11.34
N ASN A 214 4.96 -1.91 12.56
CA ASN A 214 3.75 -2.43 13.21
C ASN A 214 2.58 -1.44 13.11
N GLY A 215 2.86 -0.16 12.87
CA GLY A 215 1.86 0.91 12.81
C GLY A 215 2.49 2.24 12.42
N GLY A 216 1.71 3.31 12.44
CA GLY A 216 2.14 4.65 12.10
C GLY A 216 2.26 4.90 10.59
N TYR A 217 2.81 6.05 10.25
CA TYR A 217 3.12 6.45 8.88
C TYR A 217 4.63 6.51 8.66
N VAL A 218 5.10 5.88 7.60
CA VAL A 218 6.52 5.89 7.22
C VAL A 218 6.66 6.43 5.81
N LYS A 219 7.39 7.53 5.65
CA LYS A 219 7.87 7.99 4.36
C LYS A 219 9.38 7.84 4.30
N ALA A 220 9.85 7.00 3.39
CA ALA A 220 11.27 6.73 3.21
C ALA A 220 11.68 7.00 1.77
N VAL A 221 12.60 7.94 1.57
CA VAL A 221 13.06 8.39 0.26
C VAL A 221 14.55 8.11 0.14
N GLY A 222 14.93 7.22 -0.78
CA GLY A 222 16.31 6.99 -1.15
C GLY A 222 16.85 8.09 -2.09
N ASN A 223 18.14 8.04 -2.42
CA ASN A 223 18.74 8.87 -3.44
C ASN A 223 19.54 8.02 -4.45
N GLY A 224 19.64 8.50 -5.69
CA GLY A 224 20.28 7.75 -6.77
C GLY A 224 19.66 6.36 -6.95
N SER A 225 20.47 5.31 -6.89
CA SER A 225 20.02 3.92 -6.89
C SER A 225 19.75 3.38 -5.47
N GLY A 226 19.76 4.23 -4.45
CA GLY A 226 19.41 3.88 -3.06
C GLY A 226 17.92 3.63 -2.90
N TYR A 227 17.57 2.64 -2.10
CA TYR A 227 16.17 2.26 -1.88
C TYR A 227 15.47 3.19 -0.88
N GLY A 228 14.17 3.32 -0.98
CA GLY A 228 13.40 3.98 0.09
C GLY A 228 13.66 3.26 1.41
N ILE A 229 13.48 1.95 1.46
CA ILE A 229 13.87 1.10 2.60
C ILE A 229 14.74 -0.05 2.08
N GLY A 230 15.97 -0.16 2.56
CA GLY A 230 16.87 -1.24 2.13
C GLY A 230 18.33 -0.84 2.01
N ASN A 231 18.98 -1.26 0.92
CA ASN A 231 20.41 -0.99 0.69
C ASN A 231 20.63 0.42 0.11
N GLY A 232 21.80 0.95 0.35
CA GLY A 232 22.36 2.04 -0.42
C GLY A 232 22.94 1.51 -1.73
N GLY A 233 22.18 1.64 -2.84
CA GLY A 233 22.56 1.07 -4.14
C GLY A 233 22.46 -0.45 -4.23
N ASN A 234 22.99 -1.04 -5.31
CA ASN A 234 22.90 -2.47 -5.62
C ASN A 234 23.89 -3.30 -4.79
N LYS A 235 23.62 -3.53 -3.52
CA LYS A 235 24.47 -4.29 -2.60
C LYS A 235 23.84 -5.62 -2.17
N THR A 236 24.66 -6.57 -1.76
CA THR A 236 24.25 -7.88 -1.22
C THR A 236 25.09 -8.24 0.01
N PRO A 237 24.54 -8.98 1.01
CA PRO A 237 23.15 -9.33 1.19
C PRO A 237 22.28 -8.12 1.56
N TYR A 238 20.99 -8.25 1.37
CA TYR A 238 20.00 -7.21 1.67
C TYR A 238 19.58 -7.28 3.14
N GLY A 239 18.99 -6.19 3.64
CA GLY A 239 18.28 -6.19 4.91
C GLY A 239 16.94 -6.92 4.85
N THR A 240 16.23 -6.99 5.96
CA THR A 240 14.88 -7.54 6.02
C THR A 240 13.86 -6.45 6.29
N ILE A 241 12.69 -6.56 5.66
CA ILE A 241 11.58 -5.63 5.87
C ILE A 241 10.34 -6.45 6.25
N THR A 242 9.71 -6.10 7.35
CA THR A 242 8.46 -6.71 7.82
C THR A 242 7.44 -5.61 8.08
N ILE A 243 6.32 -5.63 7.36
CA ILE A 243 5.23 -4.66 7.55
C ILE A 243 4.02 -5.42 8.11
N ASN A 244 3.75 -5.23 9.39
CA ASN A 244 2.61 -5.81 10.10
C ASN A 244 1.40 -4.86 10.13
N GLY A 245 1.62 -3.58 9.80
CA GLY A 245 0.59 -2.55 9.78
C GLY A 245 1.17 -1.16 9.50
N GLY A 246 0.32 -0.15 9.50
CA GLY A 246 0.69 1.23 9.18
C GLY A 246 0.56 1.55 7.70
N SER A 247 0.94 2.76 7.34
CA SER A 247 1.05 3.23 5.95
C SER A 247 2.50 3.49 5.62
N VAL A 248 3.02 2.85 4.55
CA VAL A 248 4.45 2.92 4.19
C VAL A 248 4.61 3.40 2.76
N ASP A 249 5.07 4.64 2.60
CA ASP A 249 5.40 5.30 1.34
C ASP A 249 6.93 5.27 1.17
N ALA A 250 7.44 4.29 0.43
CA ALA A 250 8.86 4.15 0.14
C ALA A 250 9.14 4.44 -1.33
N THR A 251 10.15 5.28 -1.63
CA THR A 251 10.49 5.68 -2.99
C THR A 251 11.99 5.53 -3.28
N LEU A 252 12.31 5.04 -4.48
CA LEU A 252 13.66 5.07 -5.03
C LEU A 252 14.09 6.51 -5.36
N GLY A 253 15.41 6.80 -5.30
CA GLY A 253 15.93 8.14 -5.42
C GLY A 253 15.71 8.84 -6.75
N THR A 254 16.05 8.22 -7.89
CA THR A 254 16.11 8.92 -9.19
C THR A 254 15.21 8.38 -10.29
N THR A 255 14.43 7.38 -10.05
CA THR A 255 13.43 6.95 -11.04
C THR A 255 12.21 7.85 -10.95
N PRO A 256 11.81 8.53 -12.07
CA PRO A 256 10.67 9.44 -12.10
C PRO A 256 9.32 8.74 -11.94
N ASN A 257 9.31 7.47 -11.66
CA ASN A 257 8.11 6.74 -11.34
C ASN A 257 7.78 6.98 -9.87
N ASN A 258 6.87 7.92 -9.62
CA ASN A 258 6.13 8.04 -8.36
C ASN A 258 5.28 6.78 -8.08
N ASP A 259 5.72 5.64 -8.53
CA ASP A 259 5.11 4.36 -8.24
C ASP A 259 5.83 3.79 -7.02
N PRO A 260 5.19 3.69 -5.85
CA PRO A 260 5.67 2.88 -4.76
C PRO A 260 5.56 1.42 -5.16
N SER A 261 6.32 1.04 -6.21
CA SER A 261 6.43 -0.32 -6.68
C SER A 261 7.23 -1.13 -5.66
N PHE A 262 7.14 -2.44 -5.72
CA PHE A 262 7.99 -3.38 -4.99
C PHE A 262 9.50 -3.06 -5.11
N ASP A 263 9.89 -2.31 -6.12
CA ASP A 263 11.26 -1.88 -6.37
C ASP A 263 11.76 -0.83 -5.36
N ALA A 264 10.88 -0.12 -4.64
CA ALA A 264 11.26 0.81 -3.59
C ALA A 264 11.78 0.09 -2.32
N PHE A 265 11.48 -1.19 -2.18
CA PHE A 265 11.96 -2.04 -1.11
C PHE A 265 13.07 -2.95 -1.64
N ASN A 266 14.26 -2.78 -1.11
CA ASN A 266 15.31 -3.75 -1.36
C ASN A 266 15.09 -4.98 -0.48
N ASN A 267 14.41 -5.90 -1.06
CA ASN A 267 14.15 -7.17 -0.44
C ASN A 267 15.23 -8.16 -0.89
N SER A 268 15.89 -8.84 0.05
CA SER A 268 16.80 -9.93 -0.30
C SER A 268 16.08 -10.86 -1.27
N GLY A 269 16.59 -11.11 -2.47
CA GLY A 269 16.00 -11.93 -3.54
C GLY A 269 15.51 -13.32 -3.13
N THR A 270 15.32 -13.54 -1.87
CA THR A 270 14.68 -14.65 -1.20
C THR A 270 13.82 -14.15 -0.04
N ILE A 271 12.84 -13.26 -0.32
CA ILE A 271 11.66 -13.39 0.47
C ILE A 271 11.04 -14.71 0.04
N PRO A 272 10.97 -15.73 0.92
CA PRO A 272 10.22 -16.92 0.56
C PRO A 272 8.82 -16.42 0.18
N ALA A 273 8.37 -16.77 -1.01
CA ALA A 273 7.04 -16.43 -1.52
C ALA A 273 5.90 -16.78 -0.52
N THR A 274 6.21 -17.56 0.50
CA THR A 274 5.32 -18.01 1.56
C THR A 274 5.25 -17.11 2.79
N LYS A 275 6.12 -16.08 2.95
CA LYS A 275 6.12 -15.23 4.15
C LYS A 275 5.67 -13.79 3.89
N TYR A 276 5.55 -13.37 2.62
CA TYR A 276 5.22 -12.01 2.23
C TYR A 276 4.25 -11.96 1.05
N ASN A 277 3.15 -12.71 1.13
CA ASN A 277 2.02 -12.55 0.21
C ASN A 277 1.24 -11.26 0.50
N GLN A 278 1.95 -10.19 0.85
CA GLN A 278 1.35 -8.88 1.06
C GLN A 278 1.67 -7.99 -0.13
N TYR A 279 0.63 -7.40 -0.66
CA TYR A 279 0.67 -6.57 -1.85
C TYR A 279 0.30 -5.14 -1.47
N LEU A 280 0.95 -4.18 -2.12
CA LEU A 280 0.67 -2.77 -1.92
C LEU A 280 -0.76 -2.44 -2.37
N VAL A 281 -1.48 -1.75 -1.50
CA VAL A 281 -2.81 -1.20 -1.74
C VAL A 281 -2.74 0.31 -1.55
N GLU A 282 -2.81 1.05 -2.64
CA GLU A 282 -2.95 2.51 -2.61
C GLU A 282 -4.42 2.85 -2.39
N THR A 283 -4.73 3.51 -1.29
CA THR A 283 -6.10 3.79 -0.88
C THR A 283 -6.32 5.28 -0.72
N THR A 284 -7.33 5.82 -1.40
CA THR A 284 -7.90 7.13 -1.13
C THR A 284 -9.09 7.00 -0.17
N VAL A 285 -9.47 8.10 0.48
CA VAL A 285 -10.62 8.16 1.40
C VAL A 285 -11.45 9.38 1.03
N ASP A 286 -12.74 9.21 0.86
CA ASP A 286 -13.64 10.31 0.48
C ASP A 286 -13.52 11.50 1.42
N GLY A 287 -13.31 12.68 0.84
CA GLY A 287 -13.20 13.94 1.58
C GLY A 287 -11.87 14.16 2.30
N ILE A 288 -10.87 13.29 2.12
CA ILE A 288 -9.50 13.48 2.62
C ILE A 288 -8.57 13.72 1.43
N THR A 289 -7.98 14.91 1.36
CA THR A 289 -7.13 15.36 0.24
C THR A 289 -5.74 15.84 0.66
N ASP A 290 -5.42 15.73 1.94
CA ASP A 290 -4.19 16.20 2.57
C ASP A 290 -3.73 15.25 3.69
N GLU A 291 -2.66 15.60 4.39
CA GLU A 291 -2.17 14.83 5.54
C GLU A 291 -3.15 14.93 6.71
N GLN A 292 -3.71 13.78 7.11
CA GLN A 292 -4.65 13.65 8.21
C GLN A 292 -4.31 12.44 9.05
N ASP A 293 -4.40 12.57 10.39
CA ASP A 293 -4.33 11.43 11.28
C ASP A 293 -5.62 10.61 11.18
N VAL A 294 -5.46 9.32 10.95
CA VAL A 294 -6.55 8.36 10.81
C VAL A 294 -6.20 7.05 11.53
N GLU A 295 -7.20 6.24 11.77
CA GLU A 295 -7.00 4.82 12.10
C GLU A 295 -7.53 3.98 10.95
N TYR A 296 -6.96 2.79 10.75
CA TYR A 296 -7.53 1.83 9.82
C TYR A 296 -7.55 0.43 10.42
N SER A 297 -8.39 -0.42 9.88
CA SER A 297 -8.33 -1.87 10.06
C SER A 297 -8.37 -2.56 8.69
N LEU A 298 -7.67 -3.67 8.62
CA LEU A 298 -7.60 -4.52 7.43
C LEU A 298 -7.91 -5.96 7.86
N VAL A 299 -8.97 -6.53 7.30
CA VAL A 299 -9.47 -7.86 7.68
C VAL A 299 -9.71 -8.68 6.43
N SER A 300 -9.12 -9.86 6.33
CA SER A 300 -9.42 -10.82 5.27
C SER A 300 -10.70 -11.61 5.60
N ASP A 301 -11.32 -12.21 4.58
CA ASP A 301 -12.50 -13.06 4.80
C ASP A 301 -12.21 -14.28 5.68
N ASN A 302 -10.96 -14.71 5.73
CA ASN A 302 -10.51 -15.86 6.51
C ASN A 302 -10.03 -15.47 7.92
N ASP A 303 -10.05 -14.20 8.27
CA ASP A 303 -9.60 -13.73 9.57
C ASP A 303 -10.77 -13.82 10.58
N THR A 304 -10.59 -14.61 11.61
CA THR A 304 -11.55 -14.80 12.71
C THR A 304 -11.15 -14.05 13.98
N GLY A 305 -10.04 -13.30 13.92
CA GLY A 305 -9.52 -12.52 15.05
C GLY A 305 -10.33 -11.27 15.35
N ALA A 306 -10.13 -10.70 16.54
CA ALA A 306 -10.69 -9.39 16.87
C ALA A 306 -10.10 -8.31 15.96
N GLU A 307 -10.93 -7.37 15.54
CA GLU A 307 -10.51 -6.24 14.73
C GLU A 307 -9.41 -5.44 15.43
N LYS A 308 -8.28 -5.24 14.76
CA LYS A 308 -7.18 -4.42 15.23
C LYS A 308 -7.19 -3.07 14.49
N LYS A 309 -7.41 -1.98 15.20
CA LYS A 309 -7.24 -0.62 14.67
C LYS A 309 -5.79 -0.20 14.78
N ILE A 310 -5.26 0.32 13.69
CA ILE A 310 -3.87 0.76 13.58
C ILE A 310 -3.89 2.26 13.30
N LYS A 311 -3.21 3.03 14.13
CA LYS A 311 -3.03 4.47 13.93
C LYS A 311 -2.07 4.70 12.77
N THR A 312 -2.39 5.64 11.91
CA THR A 312 -1.58 6.02 10.76
C THR A 312 -1.94 7.44 10.31
N ARG A 313 -1.36 7.86 9.18
CA ARG A 313 -1.60 9.15 8.56
C ARG A 313 -1.71 9.00 7.05
N THR A 314 -2.53 9.82 6.42
CA THR A 314 -2.52 9.97 4.97
C THR A 314 -1.31 10.79 4.53
N ASP A 315 -0.88 10.64 3.27
CA ASP A 315 0.14 11.51 2.67
C ASP A 315 -0.43 12.89 2.33
N LYS A 316 0.42 13.78 1.80
CA LYS A 316 0.04 15.13 1.36
C LYS A 316 -1.08 15.18 0.29
N ASN A 317 -1.44 14.07 -0.32
CA ASN A 317 -2.50 13.92 -1.30
C ASN A 317 -3.70 13.14 -0.75
N GLY A 318 -3.76 12.90 0.55
CA GLY A 318 -4.83 12.16 1.23
C GLY A 318 -4.79 10.65 1.00
N LYS A 319 -3.66 10.07 0.58
CA LYS A 319 -3.53 8.63 0.29
C LYS A 319 -2.94 7.84 1.46
N LEU A 320 -3.36 6.58 1.55
CA LEU A 320 -2.76 5.56 2.40
C LEU A 320 -2.08 4.49 1.54
N TYR A 321 -0.95 3.98 2.00
CA TYR A 321 -0.18 2.93 1.36
C TYR A 321 -0.14 1.72 2.30
N LEU A 322 -1.12 0.82 2.13
CA LEU A 322 -1.34 -0.33 2.99
C LEU A 322 -0.80 -1.61 2.34
N TYR A 323 -0.45 -2.59 3.14
CA TYR A 323 0.00 -3.90 2.67
C TYR A 323 -1.00 -4.97 3.10
N ALA A 324 -1.53 -5.72 2.13
CA ALA A 324 -2.59 -6.70 2.33
C ALA A 324 -2.26 -8.03 1.66
N ASN A 325 -2.75 -9.12 2.21
CA ASN A 325 -2.72 -10.42 1.56
C ASN A 325 -3.58 -10.42 0.29
N ALA A 326 -3.22 -11.23 -0.71
CA ALA A 326 -4.09 -11.44 -1.87
C ALA A 326 -5.43 -12.06 -1.44
N GLY A 327 -6.47 -11.76 -2.19
CA GLY A 327 -7.83 -12.20 -1.91
C GLY A 327 -8.73 -11.09 -1.37
N ASN A 328 -9.92 -11.45 -0.95
CA ASN A 328 -10.89 -10.46 -0.49
C ASN A 328 -10.45 -9.83 0.83
N GLN A 329 -10.42 -8.52 0.86
CA GLN A 329 -10.02 -7.70 1.99
C GLN A 329 -11.10 -6.68 2.31
N TRP A 330 -11.32 -6.45 3.59
CA TRP A 330 -12.18 -5.39 4.08
C TRP A 330 -11.34 -4.32 4.76
N ILE A 331 -11.23 -3.17 4.10
CA ILE A 331 -10.53 -2.00 4.59
C ILE A 331 -11.55 -1.08 5.23
N ARG A 332 -11.29 -0.66 6.45
CA ARG A 332 -12.06 0.37 7.17
C ARG A 332 -11.11 1.46 7.60
N VAL A 333 -11.45 2.70 7.29
CA VAL A 333 -10.70 3.88 7.73
C VAL A 333 -11.60 4.69 8.67
N TYR A 334 -11.04 5.09 9.80
CA TYR A 334 -11.76 5.80 10.86
C TYR A 334 -11.20 7.22 10.98
N LYS A 335 -12.08 8.21 10.87
CA LYS A 335 -11.75 9.63 11.02
C LYS A 335 -12.89 10.38 11.72
N ASN A 336 -12.60 10.99 12.87
CA ASN A 336 -13.54 11.86 13.59
C ASN A 336 -14.93 11.23 13.81
N GLY A 337 -14.98 9.96 14.18
CA GLY A 337 -16.23 9.23 14.39
C GLY A 337 -16.90 8.70 13.12
N THR A 338 -16.41 9.06 11.94
CA THR A 338 -16.89 8.52 10.66
C THR A 338 -16.06 7.30 10.26
N THR A 339 -16.71 6.27 9.73
CA THR A 339 -16.05 5.09 9.17
C THR A 339 -16.26 5.09 7.66
N TYR A 340 -15.17 4.88 6.93
CA TYR A 340 -15.14 4.72 5.49
C TYR A 340 -14.78 3.27 5.17
N TYR A 341 -15.41 2.70 4.17
CA TYR A 341 -15.36 1.28 3.88
C TYR A 341 -14.87 1.00 2.47
N ARG A 342 -14.11 -0.08 2.32
CA ARG A 342 -13.85 -0.73 1.04
C ARG A 342 -13.73 -2.23 1.23
N TYR A 343 -14.65 -2.97 0.67
CA TYR A 343 -14.51 -4.41 0.48
C TYR A 343 -14.10 -4.67 -0.97
N SER A 344 -12.96 -5.32 -1.18
CA SER A 344 -12.44 -5.57 -2.51
C SER A 344 -11.43 -6.71 -2.53
N LYS A 345 -11.19 -7.27 -3.72
CA LYS A 345 -10.15 -8.28 -3.92
C LYS A 345 -8.80 -7.59 -4.17
N VAL A 346 -7.80 -7.96 -3.37
CA VAL A 346 -6.40 -7.60 -3.61
C VAL A 346 -5.82 -8.58 -4.62
N ASP A 347 -5.32 -8.05 -5.74
CA ASP A 347 -4.69 -8.81 -6.81
C ASP A 347 -3.18 -8.91 -6.55
N SER A 348 -2.63 -10.11 -6.74
CA SER A 348 -1.19 -10.37 -6.62
C SER A 348 -0.39 -10.02 -7.89
N MET A 349 -1.05 -9.71 -8.99
CA MET A 349 -0.42 -9.51 -10.30
C MET A 349 -0.52 -8.09 -10.82
N SER A 350 -1.30 -7.22 -10.15
CA SER A 350 -1.54 -5.86 -10.59
C SER A 350 -1.50 -4.86 -9.45
N LYS A 351 -1.39 -3.58 -9.78
CA LYS A 351 -1.48 -2.48 -8.81
C LYS A 351 -2.90 -2.44 -8.23
N ASN A 352 -2.99 -2.45 -6.91
CA ASN A 352 -4.25 -2.33 -6.20
C ASN A 352 -4.49 -0.85 -5.84
N THR A 353 -5.53 -0.25 -6.41
CA THR A 353 -5.92 1.12 -6.11
C THR A 353 -7.38 1.12 -5.69
N PHE A 354 -7.67 1.57 -4.46
CA PHE A 354 -9.00 1.55 -3.89
C PHE A 354 -9.41 2.95 -3.41
N ASN A 355 -10.73 3.12 -3.27
CA ASN A 355 -11.31 4.30 -2.61
C ASN A 355 -12.21 3.82 -1.47
N CYS A 356 -11.95 4.29 -0.25
CA CYS A 356 -12.81 4.07 0.89
C CYS A 356 -13.90 5.16 0.95
N THR A 357 -15.15 4.74 1.04
CA THR A 357 -16.32 5.64 1.08
C THR A 357 -17.16 5.40 2.33
N ASN A 358 -17.81 6.42 2.82
CA ASN A 358 -18.85 6.30 3.85
C ASN A 358 -20.25 6.07 3.25
N ASN A 359 -20.37 6.09 1.92
CA ASN A 359 -21.59 5.70 1.24
C ASN A 359 -21.69 4.16 1.21
N THR A 360 -22.62 3.61 1.96
CA THR A 360 -22.91 2.17 2.05
C THR A 360 -24.19 1.79 1.31
N GLU A 361 -24.84 2.73 0.63
CA GLU A 361 -26.01 2.46 -0.17
C GLU A 361 -25.65 1.63 -1.39
N ILE A 362 -26.25 0.43 -1.50
CA ILE A 362 -26.01 -0.48 -2.62
C ILE A 362 -27.13 -0.29 -3.64
N SER A 363 -26.75 0.07 -4.86
CA SER A 363 -27.66 0.10 -6.01
C SER A 363 -27.01 -0.45 -7.27
N VAL A 364 -27.81 -0.98 -8.18
CA VAL A 364 -27.38 -1.41 -9.51
C VAL A 364 -27.54 -0.23 -10.45
N SER A 365 -26.46 0.19 -11.10
CA SER A 365 -26.48 1.29 -12.07
C SER A 365 -26.61 0.79 -13.52
N SER A 366 -26.13 -0.41 -13.80
CA SER A 366 -26.25 -1.06 -15.11
C SER A 366 -26.30 -2.58 -14.95
N PHE A 367 -27.13 -3.21 -15.76
CA PHE A 367 -27.23 -4.66 -15.83
C PHE A 367 -27.52 -5.08 -17.27
N LYS A 368 -26.67 -5.94 -17.84
CA LYS A 368 -26.84 -6.45 -19.22
C LYS A 368 -26.55 -7.93 -19.29
N ILE A 369 -27.38 -8.64 -20.01
CA ILE A 369 -27.13 -10.02 -20.43
C ILE A 369 -26.77 -9.99 -21.92
N PRO A 370 -25.66 -10.61 -22.37
CA PRO A 370 -25.33 -10.69 -23.78
C PRO A 370 -26.51 -11.24 -24.59
N GLY A 371 -26.85 -10.56 -25.70
CA GLY A 371 -27.98 -10.92 -26.52
C GLY A 371 -29.37 -10.57 -25.99
N GLN A 372 -29.45 -9.78 -24.89
CA GLN A 372 -30.75 -9.26 -24.44
C GLN A 372 -31.42 -8.39 -25.52
N ILE A 373 -32.73 -8.30 -25.42
CA ILE A 373 -33.57 -7.51 -26.31
C ILE A 373 -34.01 -6.24 -25.59
N GLY A 374 -33.60 -5.07 -26.14
CA GLY A 374 -33.89 -3.77 -25.55
C GLY A 374 -33.18 -3.50 -24.23
N ASP A 375 -33.65 -2.52 -23.50
CA ASP A 375 -33.04 -2.04 -22.27
C ASP A 375 -33.48 -2.86 -21.06
N THR A 376 -32.60 -2.97 -20.07
CA THR A 376 -32.91 -3.55 -18.78
C THR A 376 -33.70 -2.56 -17.93
N VAL A 377 -34.74 -3.02 -17.25
CA VAL A 377 -35.44 -2.24 -16.23
C VAL A 377 -34.89 -2.61 -14.86
N ILE A 378 -34.33 -1.59 -14.15
CA ILE A 378 -33.73 -1.76 -12.83
C ILE A 378 -34.59 -0.99 -11.82
N ASP A 379 -35.19 -1.72 -10.88
CA ASP A 379 -35.92 -1.17 -9.74
C ASP A 379 -35.08 -1.39 -8.48
N ASN A 380 -34.32 -0.38 -8.08
CA ASN A 380 -33.45 -0.45 -6.91
C ASN A 380 -34.23 -0.43 -5.59
N GLU A 381 -35.42 0.19 -5.56
CA GLU A 381 -36.27 0.27 -4.37
C GLU A 381 -36.84 -1.12 -4.00
N ASN A 382 -37.38 -1.82 -4.99
CA ASN A 382 -37.93 -3.18 -4.82
C ASN A 382 -36.88 -4.27 -5.06
N ARG A 383 -35.65 -3.90 -5.47
CA ARG A 383 -34.55 -4.84 -5.76
C ARG A 383 -34.91 -5.84 -6.83
N VAL A 384 -35.50 -5.38 -7.92
CA VAL A 384 -35.91 -6.17 -9.07
C VAL A 384 -35.24 -5.68 -10.34
N ILE A 385 -34.72 -6.63 -11.12
CA ILE A 385 -34.14 -6.39 -12.43
C ILE A 385 -34.94 -7.19 -13.44
N SER A 386 -35.46 -6.56 -14.47
CA SER A 386 -36.25 -7.20 -15.54
C SER A 386 -35.54 -7.04 -16.87
N VAL A 387 -35.31 -8.17 -17.57
CA VAL A 387 -34.61 -8.23 -18.83
C VAL A 387 -35.42 -9.06 -19.83
N LYS A 388 -35.59 -8.55 -21.05
CA LYS A 388 -36.15 -9.32 -22.16
C LYS A 388 -35.00 -10.06 -22.89
N VAL A 389 -35.14 -11.35 -23.10
CA VAL A 389 -34.11 -12.20 -23.70
C VAL A 389 -34.71 -13.05 -24.83
N PRO A 390 -33.88 -13.52 -25.80
CA PRO A 390 -34.34 -14.40 -26.85
C PRO A 390 -35.03 -15.67 -26.32
N TYR A 391 -36.02 -16.15 -27.07
CA TYR A 391 -36.80 -17.33 -26.73
C TYR A 391 -35.96 -18.61 -26.61
N ASN A 392 -34.85 -18.67 -27.33
CA ASN A 392 -33.94 -19.83 -27.40
C ASN A 392 -32.82 -19.83 -26.35
N ILE A 393 -32.79 -18.88 -25.43
CA ILE A 393 -31.77 -18.85 -24.36
C ILE A 393 -31.80 -20.12 -23.51
N ILE A 394 -30.62 -20.65 -23.19
CA ILE A 394 -30.50 -21.79 -22.27
C ILE A 394 -30.36 -21.25 -20.85
N LEU A 395 -31.41 -21.43 -20.06
CA LEU A 395 -31.51 -20.91 -18.68
C LEU A 395 -30.72 -21.78 -17.70
N LYS A 396 -29.39 -21.70 -17.76
CA LYS A 396 -28.47 -22.35 -16.81
C LYS A 396 -27.68 -21.30 -16.05
N ASN A 397 -26.41 -21.17 -16.38
CA ASN A 397 -25.49 -20.19 -15.80
C ASN A 397 -25.36 -19.01 -16.77
N ILE A 398 -25.73 -17.82 -16.32
CA ILE A 398 -25.63 -16.60 -17.12
C ILE A 398 -24.77 -15.62 -16.32
N THR A 399 -23.70 -15.13 -16.93
CA THR A 399 -22.84 -14.09 -16.34
C THR A 399 -23.23 -12.73 -16.91
N PRO A 400 -23.91 -11.87 -16.13
CA PRO A 400 -24.30 -10.55 -16.60
C PRO A 400 -23.10 -9.58 -16.58
N ASN A 401 -23.16 -8.56 -17.44
CA ASN A 401 -22.40 -7.33 -17.26
C ASN A 401 -23.17 -6.45 -16.28
N ILE A 402 -22.58 -6.18 -15.11
CA ILE A 402 -23.26 -5.43 -14.04
C ILE A 402 -22.32 -4.37 -13.47
N GLU A 403 -22.88 -3.18 -13.22
CA GLU A 403 -22.20 -2.08 -12.53
C GLU A 403 -22.99 -1.69 -11.28
N PHE A 404 -22.27 -1.39 -10.20
CA PHE A 404 -22.83 -1.08 -8.90
C PHE A 404 -22.37 0.27 -8.38
N ILE A 405 -23.20 0.89 -7.55
CA ILE A 405 -22.84 1.97 -6.65
C ILE A 405 -22.77 1.40 -5.23
N GLY A 406 -21.74 1.75 -4.46
CA GLY A 406 -21.61 1.35 -3.05
C GLY A 406 -21.24 -0.12 -2.82
N ALA A 407 -20.90 -0.88 -3.85
CA ALA A 407 -20.70 -2.32 -3.76
C ALA A 407 -19.39 -2.81 -4.41
N PHE A 408 -18.95 -3.98 -3.95
CA PHE A 408 -17.87 -4.74 -4.56
C PHE A 408 -18.38 -5.47 -5.79
N THR A 409 -17.68 -5.34 -6.92
CA THR A 409 -18.04 -6.00 -8.17
C THR A 409 -17.50 -7.43 -8.21
N GLN A 410 -18.29 -8.41 -7.83
CA GLN A 410 -18.01 -9.81 -8.12
C GLN A 410 -18.84 -10.22 -9.36
N LYS A 411 -18.15 -10.70 -10.42
CA LYS A 411 -18.81 -11.17 -11.63
C LYS A 411 -19.12 -12.66 -11.50
N ASP A 412 -20.14 -13.01 -10.73
CA ASP A 412 -20.56 -14.38 -10.58
C ASP A 412 -21.64 -14.77 -11.61
N ALA A 413 -21.58 -16.01 -12.07
CA ALA A 413 -22.60 -16.55 -12.92
C ALA A 413 -23.90 -16.78 -12.14
N MET A 414 -25.01 -16.28 -12.68
CA MET A 414 -26.34 -16.52 -12.12
C MET A 414 -26.88 -17.88 -12.53
N LYS A 415 -27.46 -18.59 -11.59
CA LYS A 415 -28.06 -19.92 -11.82
C LYS A 415 -29.58 -19.80 -11.92
N PHE A 416 -30.12 -19.91 -13.10
CA PHE A 416 -31.56 -19.87 -13.35
C PHE A 416 -32.26 -21.24 -13.16
N ASN A 417 -31.52 -22.33 -13.22
CA ASN A 417 -32.06 -23.70 -13.01
C ASN A 417 -33.29 -24.01 -13.89
N ASN A 418 -33.29 -23.57 -15.13
CA ASN A 418 -34.38 -23.64 -16.11
C ASN A 418 -35.65 -22.86 -15.69
N THR A 419 -35.54 -21.88 -14.82
CA THR A 419 -36.62 -20.92 -14.50
C THR A 419 -36.27 -19.54 -15.13
N THR A 420 -37.27 -18.69 -15.26
CA THR A 420 -37.09 -17.31 -15.74
C THR A 420 -36.79 -16.31 -14.63
N SER A 421 -36.57 -16.77 -13.41
CA SER A 421 -36.23 -15.92 -12.29
C SER A 421 -35.06 -16.50 -11.51
N ALA A 422 -34.13 -15.64 -11.11
CA ALA A 422 -33.00 -15.99 -10.27
C ALA A 422 -32.67 -14.85 -9.32
N THR A 423 -31.93 -15.16 -8.26
CA THR A 423 -31.44 -14.15 -7.32
C THR A 423 -29.99 -13.82 -7.58
N TYR A 424 -29.63 -12.54 -7.39
CA TYR A 424 -28.26 -12.05 -7.47
C TYR A 424 -27.90 -11.32 -6.18
N LYS A 425 -26.94 -11.86 -5.45
CA LYS A 425 -26.49 -11.34 -4.17
C LYS A 425 -25.34 -10.35 -4.40
N ILE A 426 -25.44 -9.17 -3.83
CA ILE A 426 -24.44 -8.11 -3.93
C ILE A 426 -23.92 -7.81 -2.53
N THR A 427 -22.58 -7.76 -2.39
CA THR A 427 -21.91 -7.38 -1.15
C THR A 427 -21.43 -5.95 -1.22
N GLY A 428 -21.87 -5.13 -0.28
CA GLY A 428 -21.47 -3.72 -0.17
C GLY A 428 -20.05 -3.51 0.32
N ASN A 429 -19.58 -2.28 0.22
CA ASN A 429 -18.27 -1.88 0.73
C ASN A 429 -18.16 -2.06 2.26
N ASP A 430 -19.26 -2.03 2.98
CA ASP A 430 -19.38 -2.27 4.42
C ASP A 430 -19.66 -3.72 4.80
N LYS A 431 -19.58 -4.65 3.82
CA LYS A 431 -19.98 -6.06 3.91
C LYS A 431 -21.48 -6.29 4.14
N SER A 432 -22.32 -5.26 4.10
CA SER A 432 -23.75 -5.47 4.01
C SER A 432 -24.10 -6.23 2.73
N GLU A 433 -25.20 -6.97 2.76
CA GLU A 433 -25.62 -7.80 1.64
C GLU A 433 -27.03 -7.42 1.20
N VAL A 434 -27.21 -7.25 -0.09
CA VAL A 434 -28.52 -7.09 -0.70
C VAL A 434 -28.72 -8.14 -1.77
N THR A 435 -29.97 -8.57 -1.96
CA THR A 435 -30.33 -9.56 -2.97
C THR A 435 -31.31 -8.95 -3.94
N TYR A 436 -30.94 -8.96 -5.22
CA TYR A 436 -31.83 -8.60 -6.32
C TYR A 436 -32.49 -9.86 -6.89
N THR A 437 -33.77 -9.74 -7.25
CA THR A 437 -34.46 -10.73 -8.05
C THR A 437 -34.33 -10.34 -9.52
N VAL A 438 -33.74 -11.19 -10.35
CA VAL A 438 -33.61 -10.99 -11.78
C VAL A 438 -34.66 -11.81 -12.49
N ASN A 439 -35.56 -11.14 -13.21
CA ASN A 439 -36.63 -11.75 -13.98
C ASN A 439 -36.34 -11.64 -15.47
N LEU A 440 -36.38 -12.77 -16.17
CA LEU A 440 -36.21 -12.84 -17.61
C LEU A 440 -37.58 -13.01 -18.28
N THR A 441 -37.87 -12.16 -19.24
CA THR A 441 -39.03 -12.30 -20.12
C THR A 441 -38.54 -12.83 -21.46
N LEU A 442 -39.01 -14.03 -21.83
CA LEU A 442 -38.69 -14.61 -23.14
C LEU A 442 -39.44 -13.87 -24.24
N ASP A 443 -38.74 -13.54 -25.31
CA ASP A 443 -39.34 -12.90 -26.47
C ASP A 443 -40.21 -13.88 -27.28
N SER A 444 -41.51 -13.81 -27.08
CA SER A 444 -42.48 -14.66 -27.75
C SER A 444 -42.76 -14.23 -29.23
N GLU A 445 -42.30 -13.04 -29.60
CA GLU A 445 -42.51 -12.54 -30.97
C GLU A 445 -41.44 -13.05 -31.94
N HIS A 446 -40.28 -13.44 -31.43
CA HIS A 446 -39.20 -14.06 -32.19
C HIS A 446 -39.48 -15.56 -32.30
N THR A 447 -40.19 -15.94 -33.32
CA THR A 447 -40.47 -17.36 -33.63
C THR A 447 -39.34 -17.94 -34.47
N GLU A 448 -39.17 -19.30 -34.44
CA GLU A 448 -38.20 -20.08 -35.24
C GLU A 448 -38.31 -19.91 -36.77
N LYS A 449 -38.73 -18.72 -37.25
CA LYS A 449 -38.98 -18.43 -38.66
C LYS A 449 -37.87 -17.62 -39.32
N GLN A 450 -36.82 -17.28 -38.61
CA GLN A 450 -35.67 -16.55 -39.16
C GLN A 450 -34.37 -16.94 -38.46
N ALA A 451 -33.23 -16.68 -39.12
CA ALA A 451 -31.91 -16.88 -38.56
C ALA A 451 -31.69 -16.01 -37.32
N ASP A 452 -31.00 -16.55 -36.29
CA ASP A 452 -30.61 -15.77 -35.13
C ASP A 452 -29.48 -14.77 -35.45
N VAL A 453 -29.50 -13.60 -34.82
CA VAL A 453 -28.55 -12.54 -35.08
C VAL A 453 -27.63 -12.35 -33.86
N TYR A 454 -26.31 -12.37 -34.10
CA TYR A 454 -25.29 -12.16 -33.07
C TYR A 454 -24.34 -11.02 -33.46
N ASP A 455 -24.20 -10.04 -32.60
CA ASP A 455 -23.32 -8.89 -32.81
C ASP A 455 -22.01 -9.06 -31.98
N VAL A 456 -20.88 -9.26 -32.67
CA VAL A 456 -19.58 -9.50 -32.04
C VAL A 456 -19.08 -8.31 -31.19
N SER A 457 -19.64 -7.12 -31.34
CA SER A 457 -19.31 -6.00 -30.47
C SER A 457 -19.69 -6.26 -29.00
N ASN A 458 -20.65 -7.15 -28.76
CA ASN A 458 -21.18 -7.49 -27.44
C ASN A 458 -20.65 -8.83 -26.89
N GLY A 459 -19.86 -9.58 -27.64
CA GLY A 459 -19.27 -10.84 -27.18
C GLY A 459 -18.85 -11.78 -28.30
N SER A 460 -17.95 -12.70 -27.97
CA SER A 460 -17.52 -13.75 -28.89
C SER A 460 -18.67 -14.72 -29.21
N VAL A 461 -18.69 -15.24 -30.43
CA VAL A 461 -19.70 -16.18 -30.91
C VAL A 461 -19.06 -17.54 -31.19
N TYR A 462 -19.53 -18.58 -30.51
CA TYR A 462 -19.13 -19.98 -30.70
C TYR A 462 -20.33 -20.80 -31.11
N VAL A 463 -20.35 -21.32 -32.33
CA VAL A 463 -21.43 -22.15 -32.86
C VAL A 463 -20.97 -23.60 -32.87
N THR A 464 -21.78 -24.48 -32.28
CA THR A 464 -21.54 -25.92 -32.26
C THR A 464 -22.80 -26.66 -32.72
N ASP A 465 -22.72 -27.98 -32.93
CA ASP A 465 -23.88 -28.82 -33.26
C ASP A 465 -24.98 -28.83 -32.18
N LEU A 466 -24.65 -28.45 -30.94
CA LEU A 466 -25.53 -28.58 -29.77
C LEU A 466 -26.11 -27.26 -29.28
N TYR A 467 -25.33 -26.20 -29.40
CA TYR A 467 -25.70 -24.86 -28.89
C TYR A 467 -24.81 -23.78 -29.52
N VAL A 468 -25.30 -22.55 -29.43
CA VAL A 468 -24.48 -21.35 -29.65
C VAL A 468 -24.09 -20.76 -28.32
N THR A 469 -22.81 -20.42 -28.14
CA THR A 469 -22.37 -19.60 -26.99
C THR A 469 -22.07 -18.19 -27.50
N TYR A 470 -22.75 -17.20 -26.92
CA TYR A 470 -22.57 -15.80 -27.27
C TYR A 470 -22.34 -14.97 -26.01
N GLY A 471 -21.21 -14.29 -25.94
CA GLY A 471 -20.83 -13.51 -24.75
C GLY A 471 -20.82 -14.34 -23.45
N GLY A 472 -20.56 -15.65 -23.53
CA GLY A 472 -20.58 -16.56 -22.37
C GLY A 472 -21.96 -17.14 -22.04
N VAL A 473 -23.02 -16.76 -22.73
CA VAL A 473 -24.38 -17.31 -22.57
C VAL A 473 -24.67 -18.33 -23.66
N GLN A 474 -25.35 -19.43 -23.31
CA GLN A 474 -25.71 -20.49 -24.24
C GLN A 474 -27.14 -20.34 -24.76
N TYR A 475 -27.30 -20.61 -26.05
CA TYR A 475 -28.57 -20.58 -26.80
C TYR A 475 -28.78 -21.91 -27.51
N LYS A 476 -30.03 -22.31 -27.69
CA LYS A 476 -30.37 -23.46 -28.52
C LYS A 476 -29.99 -23.18 -29.96
N THR A 477 -29.66 -24.23 -30.70
CA THR A 477 -29.42 -24.14 -32.13
C THR A 477 -30.68 -23.71 -32.91
N ASN A 478 -30.48 -23.04 -34.05
CA ASN A 478 -31.52 -22.62 -34.95
C ASN A 478 -31.25 -23.20 -36.36
N ASP A 479 -32.12 -24.07 -36.85
CA ASP A 479 -31.95 -24.73 -38.13
C ASP A 479 -31.99 -23.76 -39.33
N LEU A 480 -32.55 -22.57 -39.15
CA LEU A 480 -32.56 -21.51 -40.17
C LEU A 480 -31.24 -20.74 -40.27
N GLY A 481 -30.33 -21.01 -39.34
CA GLY A 481 -28.98 -20.48 -39.36
C GLY A 481 -28.77 -19.25 -38.50
N TYR A 482 -27.64 -18.58 -38.77
CA TYR A 482 -27.14 -17.49 -37.95
C TYR A 482 -26.66 -16.33 -38.83
N VAL A 483 -26.92 -15.10 -38.38
CA VAL A 483 -26.32 -13.88 -38.92
C VAL A 483 -25.34 -13.34 -37.88
N ILE A 484 -24.04 -13.26 -38.23
CA ILE A 484 -22.99 -12.75 -37.37
C ILE A 484 -22.51 -11.42 -37.95
N MET A 485 -22.55 -10.36 -37.14
CA MET A 485 -22.26 -9.00 -37.58
C MET A 485 -21.50 -8.19 -36.54
N GLY A 486 -21.13 -6.96 -36.89
CA GLY A 486 -20.53 -5.99 -35.95
C GLY A 486 -19.02 -5.88 -36.04
N THR A 487 -18.43 -5.09 -35.15
CA THR A 487 -16.98 -4.80 -35.08
C THR A 487 -16.40 -5.18 -33.74
N SER A 488 -15.17 -5.76 -33.71
CA SER A 488 -14.50 -6.09 -32.46
C SER A 488 -12.98 -6.10 -32.61
N THR A 489 -12.29 -5.80 -31.51
CA THR A 489 -10.83 -5.96 -31.37
C THR A 489 -10.44 -7.08 -30.39
N GLU A 490 -11.44 -7.70 -29.74
CA GLU A 490 -11.23 -8.70 -28.67
C GLU A 490 -12.07 -9.96 -28.86
N ASN A 491 -13.25 -9.83 -29.44
CA ASN A 491 -14.18 -10.95 -29.61
C ASN A 491 -13.94 -11.70 -30.94
N ILE A 492 -14.14 -13.01 -30.89
CA ILE A 492 -13.90 -13.91 -32.04
C ILE A 492 -15.16 -14.65 -32.44
N VAL A 493 -15.13 -15.21 -33.67
CA VAL A 493 -16.13 -16.16 -34.15
C VAL A 493 -15.50 -17.54 -34.26
N ASN A 494 -16.12 -18.55 -33.68
CA ASN A 494 -15.70 -19.94 -33.78
C ASN A 494 -16.89 -20.80 -34.26
N LEU A 495 -16.73 -21.44 -35.40
CA LEU A 495 -17.70 -22.34 -36.00
C LEU A 495 -17.12 -23.76 -35.96
N ASP A 496 -17.65 -24.61 -35.10
CA ASP A 496 -17.12 -25.95 -34.84
C ASP A 496 -18.23 -27.00 -34.89
N SER A 497 -18.12 -27.93 -35.85
CA SER A 497 -19.12 -28.95 -36.07
C SER A 497 -18.50 -30.29 -36.45
N ALA A 498 -18.95 -31.33 -35.78
CA ALA A 498 -18.63 -32.71 -36.13
C ALA A 498 -19.48 -33.22 -37.31
N THR A 499 -20.61 -32.57 -37.62
CA THR A 499 -21.54 -32.95 -38.69
C THR A 499 -21.69 -31.85 -39.74
N LYS A 500 -22.73 -31.05 -39.67
CA LYS A 500 -22.94 -29.87 -40.52
C LYS A 500 -23.69 -28.80 -39.74
N LEU A 501 -23.11 -27.60 -39.65
CA LEU A 501 -23.80 -26.46 -39.05
C LEU A 501 -24.94 -25.96 -39.94
N PRO A 502 -25.98 -25.35 -39.33
CA PRO A 502 -26.92 -24.50 -40.04
C PRO A 502 -26.20 -23.38 -40.79
N PRO A 503 -26.83 -22.80 -41.84
CA PRO A 503 -26.19 -21.74 -42.63
C PRO A 503 -25.75 -20.56 -41.80
N VAL A 504 -24.56 -20.00 -42.07
CA VAL A 504 -24.02 -18.83 -41.39
C VAL A 504 -23.83 -17.69 -42.37
N THR A 505 -24.42 -16.54 -42.08
CA THR A 505 -24.22 -15.30 -42.84
C THR A 505 -23.32 -14.36 -42.04
N LEU A 506 -22.16 -13.99 -42.58
CA LEU A 506 -21.30 -12.94 -42.04
C LEU A 506 -21.71 -11.61 -42.68
N LYS A 507 -22.30 -10.70 -41.89
CA LYS A 507 -22.88 -9.46 -42.40
C LYS A 507 -22.19 -8.24 -41.82
N ASN A 508 -21.54 -7.43 -42.66
CA ASN A 508 -20.82 -6.23 -42.22
C ASN A 508 -19.93 -6.52 -41.00
N LEU A 509 -19.16 -7.61 -41.03
CA LEU A 509 -18.33 -8.10 -39.94
C LEU A 509 -16.91 -7.55 -40.08
N ASP A 510 -16.42 -6.81 -39.07
CA ASP A 510 -15.03 -6.31 -39.00
C ASP A 510 -14.40 -6.70 -37.64
N ILE A 511 -13.48 -7.67 -37.66
CA ILE A 511 -12.75 -8.12 -36.49
C ILE A 511 -11.25 -7.87 -36.65
N LYS A 512 -10.68 -6.99 -35.83
CA LYS A 512 -9.25 -6.65 -35.81
C LYS A 512 -8.65 -7.00 -34.46
N MET A 513 -8.09 -8.18 -34.34
CA MET A 513 -7.52 -8.64 -33.09
C MET A 513 -6.27 -7.83 -32.69
N SER A 514 -6.22 -7.39 -31.44
CA SER A 514 -5.06 -6.72 -30.84
C SER A 514 -3.97 -7.71 -30.40
N ASN A 515 -4.25 -9.01 -30.41
CA ASN A 515 -3.37 -10.09 -30.00
C ASN A 515 -3.23 -11.14 -31.12
N SER A 516 -2.51 -12.23 -30.87
CA SER A 516 -2.29 -13.33 -31.82
C SER A 516 -3.48 -14.29 -32.00
N ALA A 517 -4.67 -13.96 -31.51
CA ALA A 517 -5.84 -14.81 -31.64
C ALA A 517 -6.38 -14.79 -33.08
N THR A 518 -6.94 -15.91 -33.54
CA THR A 518 -7.59 -16.03 -34.86
C THR A 518 -8.98 -15.38 -34.79
N PRO A 519 -9.28 -14.36 -35.60
CA PRO A 519 -10.55 -13.64 -35.54
C PRO A 519 -11.75 -14.51 -35.88
N ILE A 520 -11.59 -15.37 -36.89
CA ILE A 520 -12.63 -16.33 -37.30
C ILE A 520 -11.97 -17.71 -37.46
N ASN A 521 -12.46 -18.68 -36.70
CA ASN A 521 -12.01 -20.06 -36.78
C ASN A 521 -13.17 -20.95 -37.26
N ILE A 522 -12.91 -21.76 -38.30
CA ILE A 522 -13.90 -22.65 -38.88
C ILE A 522 -13.36 -24.08 -38.84
N MET A 523 -14.02 -24.93 -38.10
CA MET A 523 -13.71 -26.36 -38.00
C MET A 523 -14.97 -27.16 -38.34
N GLY A 524 -14.90 -27.97 -39.39
CA GLY A 524 -16.03 -28.77 -39.83
C GLY A 524 -16.74 -28.24 -41.07
N ASN A 525 -17.97 -28.68 -41.28
CA ASN A 525 -18.75 -28.40 -42.51
C ASN A 525 -19.82 -27.31 -42.22
N VAL A 526 -19.69 -26.16 -42.86
CA VAL A 526 -20.61 -25.03 -42.72
C VAL A 526 -20.77 -24.28 -44.03
N ASP A 527 -22.02 -23.96 -44.40
CA ASP A 527 -22.32 -23.09 -45.52
C ASP A 527 -22.24 -21.63 -45.07
N ILE A 528 -21.28 -20.87 -45.59
CA ILE A 528 -21.04 -19.47 -45.21
C ILE A 528 -21.45 -18.56 -46.37
N THR A 529 -22.30 -17.59 -46.08
CA THR A 529 -22.63 -16.47 -46.95
C THR A 529 -21.97 -15.20 -46.41
N ILE A 530 -21.32 -14.42 -47.28
CA ILE A 530 -20.77 -13.11 -46.93
C ILE A 530 -21.71 -12.05 -47.52
N ASP A 531 -22.29 -11.20 -46.64
CA ASP A 531 -23.22 -10.13 -47.01
C ASP A 531 -22.66 -8.78 -46.54
N GLY A 532 -22.19 -7.96 -47.46
CA GLY A 532 -21.55 -6.68 -47.20
C GLY A 532 -20.03 -6.73 -47.19
N ASN A 533 -19.43 -5.56 -47.04
CA ASN A 533 -17.98 -5.38 -47.09
C ASN A 533 -17.33 -5.57 -45.72
#